data_a331648d3a08921a7cd7227054b55bb3
#
_entry.id   a331648d3a08921a7cd7227054b55bb3
#
_cell.length_a   1.000
_cell.length_b   1.000
_cell.length_c   1.000
_cell.angle_alpha   90.00
_cell.angle_beta   90.00
_cell.angle_gamma   90.00
#
_symmetry.space_group_name_H-M   'P 1'
#
loop_
_entity.id
_entity.type
_entity.pdbx_description
1 polymer ?
#
loop_
_entity_poly.entity_id
_entity_poly.type
_entity_poly.pdbx_seq_one_letter_code
_entity_poly.pdbx_strand_id
1 'polypeptide(L)'
;ASVLLTVSVPLSVSQDCISGLPLVVGAACAESLWTINDNVRLKWPNDLWIGNGKVAGILCELVRNRAYRLHAVVGIGVNMCLGDKGVPTTDVPAMALLAQLPDARQLEVLRVRTAAGLGASIERICNRYSRSMVKGLQERWSQLDALADKTVELTLPSGEILQGRTAGISDGGELLFIDALGRTRMFADARIRPLLTNREKQ
;
A
#
# COMPACT_ATOMS: atom_id res chain seq x y z
N ALA A 1 -9.77 1.04 -17.01
CA ALA A 1 -8.41 1.46 -17.39
C ALA A 1 -7.50 1.43 -16.17
N SER A 2 -6.21 1.11 -16.38
CA SER A 2 -5.23 0.99 -15.30
C SER A 2 -3.89 1.64 -15.69
N VAL A 3 -3.09 1.98 -14.68
CA VAL A 3 -1.65 2.25 -14.82
C VAL A 3 -0.92 1.04 -14.27
N LEU A 4 0.00 0.48 -15.04
CA LEU A 4 0.95 -0.54 -14.61
C LEU A 4 2.36 0.03 -14.81
N LEU A 5 3.12 0.11 -13.74
CA LEU A 5 4.46 0.70 -13.73
C LEU A 5 5.42 -0.19 -12.96
N THR A 6 6.62 -0.36 -13.47
CA THR A 6 7.73 -0.97 -12.73
C THR A 6 8.93 -0.05 -12.78
N VAL A 7 9.54 0.20 -11.62
CA VAL A 7 10.73 1.05 -11.47
C VAL A 7 11.80 0.25 -10.76
N SER A 8 13.02 0.27 -11.30
CA SER A 8 14.20 -0.34 -10.67
C SER A 8 15.16 0.75 -10.23
N VAL A 9 15.43 0.83 -8.93
CA VAL A 9 16.27 1.88 -8.33
C VAL A 9 17.41 1.25 -7.55
N PRO A 10 18.67 1.63 -7.78
CA PRO A 10 19.78 1.18 -6.95
C PRO A 10 19.63 1.70 -5.53
N LEU A 11 19.93 0.85 -4.54
CA LEU A 11 19.88 1.21 -3.13
C LEU A 11 21.29 1.43 -2.58
N SER A 12 21.46 2.50 -1.81
CA SER A 12 22.74 2.83 -1.14
C SER A 12 22.82 2.26 0.28
N VAL A 13 21.81 1.48 0.72
CA VAL A 13 21.74 0.88 2.06
C VAL A 13 22.01 -0.62 2.01
N SER A 14 22.46 -1.18 3.13
CA SER A 14 22.63 -2.63 3.27
C SER A 14 21.28 -3.35 3.34
N GLN A 15 21.26 -4.63 2.99
CA GLN A 15 20.05 -5.45 3.00
C GLN A 15 19.37 -5.51 4.38
N ASP A 16 20.16 -5.48 5.46
CA ASP A 16 19.66 -5.53 6.85
C ASP A 16 18.90 -4.25 7.28
N CYS A 17 19.01 -3.18 6.49
CA CYS A 17 18.37 -1.89 6.77
C CYS A 17 17.09 -1.64 5.99
N ILE A 18 16.58 -2.64 5.24
CA ILE A 18 15.53 -2.43 4.23
C ILE A 18 14.12 -2.75 4.76
N SER A 19 14.02 -3.31 5.98
CA SER A 19 12.72 -3.51 6.60
C SER A 19 11.93 -2.19 6.62
N GLY A 20 10.67 -2.24 6.21
CA GLY A 20 9.82 -1.05 6.11
C GLY A 20 9.92 -0.25 4.81
N LEU A 21 10.88 -0.54 3.90
CA LEU A 21 10.92 0.11 2.58
C LEU A 21 9.59 0.01 1.81
N PRO A 22 8.91 -1.16 1.74
CA PRO A 22 7.62 -1.27 1.05
C PRO A 22 6.57 -0.31 1.60
N LEU A 23 6.56 -0.09 2.92
CA LEU A 23 5.60 0.82 3.55
C LEU A 23 5.91 2.29 3.24
N VAL A 24 7.18 2.69 3.27
CA VAL A 24 7.60 4.05 2.94
C VAL A 24 7.32 4.36 1.47
N VAL A 25 7.56 3.39 0.59
CA VAL A 25 7.17 3.46 -0.84
C VAL A 25 5.65 3.57 -0.97
N GLY A 26 4.90 2.73 -0.25
CA GLY A 26 3.44 2.75 -0.25
C GLY A 26 2.87 4.10 0.17
N ALA A 27 3.40 4.68 1.24
CA ALA A 27 3.01 6.00 1.71
C ALA A 27 3.29 7.10 0.66
N ALA A 28 4.47 7.08 0.05
CA ALA A 28 4.81 8.04 -1.00
C ALA A 28 3.94 7.89 -2.26
N CYS A 29 3.56 6.66 -2.61
CA CYS A 29 2.62 6.40 -3.69
C CYS A 29 1.20 6.92 -3.33
N ALA A 30 0.72 6.70 -2.11
CA ALA A 30 -0.56 7.24 -1.65
C ALA A 30 -0.58 8.77 -1.74
N GLU A 31 0.45 9.43 -1.23
CA GLU A 31 0.60 10.90 -1.27
C GLU A 31 0.67 11.44 -2.70
N SER A 32 1.33 10.73 -3.60
CA SER A 32 1.37 11.11 -5.02
C SER A 32 -0.03 11.07 -5.65
N LEU A 33 -0.88 10.13 -5.23
CA LEU A 33 -2.25 9.98 -5.73
C LEU A 33 -3.23 10.97 -5.09
N TRP A 34 -2.90 11.61 -3.97
CA TRP A 34 -3.77 12.62 -3.33
C TRP A 34 -4.04 13.84 -4.20
N THR A 35 -3.19 14.11 -5.19
CA THR A 35 -3.46 15.14 -6.20
C THR A 35 -4.68 14.84 -7.09
N ILE A 36 -5.15 13.58 -7.09
CA ILE A 36 -6.28 13.09 -7.87
C ILE A 36 -7.43 12.69 -6.94
N ASN A 37 -7.11 11.99 -5.85
CA ASN A 37 -8.09 11.54 -4.86
C ASN A 37 -7.43 11.49 -3.47
N ASP A 38 -7.77 12.42 -2.61
CA ASP A 38 -7.22 12.58 -1.28
C ASP A 38 -7.71 11.51 -0.26
N ASN A 39 -8.64 10.64 -0.66
CA ASN A 39 -9.13 9.52 0.15
C ASN A 39 -8.28 8.25 0.01
N VAL A 40 -7.21 8.26 -0.79
CA VAL A 40 -6.30 7.13 -0.90
C VAL A 40 -5.58 6.93 0.43
N ARG A 41 -5.63 5.70 0.95
CA ARG A 41 -4.96 5.29 2.20
C ARG A 41 -4.12 4.04 1.96
N LEU A 42 -3.13 3.84 2.81
CA LEU A 42 -2.26 2.67 2.79
C LEU A 42 -2.86 1.56 3.68
N LYS A 43 -3.14 0.43 3.10
CA LYS A 43 -3.47 -0.78 3.85
C LYS A 43 -2.21 -1.64 3.96
N TRP A 44 -1.75 -1.86 5.17
CA TRP A 44 -0.61 -2.72 5.44
C TRP A 44 -0.78 -4.11 4.80
N PRO A 45 0.26 -4.72 4.19
CA PRO A 45 1.61 -4.15 4.08
C PRO A 45 1.82 -3.30 2.81
N ASN A 46 1.04 -3.43 1.73
CA ASN A 46 1.42 -3.00 0.40
C ASN A 46 0.25 -2.65 -0.55
N ASP A 47 -0.96 -2.46 -0.02
CA ASP A 47 -2.12 -2.10 -0.82
C ASP A 47 -2.52 -0.64 -0.60
N LEU A 48 -3.01 0.03 -1.64
CA LEU A 48 -3.68 1.32 -1.51
C LEU A 48 -5.19 1.14 -1.65
N TRP A 49 -5.92 1.76 -0.74
CA TRP A 49 -7.37 1.63 -0.63
C TRP A 49 -8.07 2.98 -0.69
N ILE A 50 -9.32 2.96 -1.16
CA ILE A 50 -10.30 4.04 -1.01
C ILE A 50 -11.51 3.42 -0.32
N GLY A 51 -11.90 3.93 0.84
CA GLY A 51 -12.97 3.35 1.64
C GLY A 51 -12.67 1.89 2.02
N ASN A 52 -13.51 0.96 1.56
CA ASN A 52 -13.38 -0.47 1.86
C ASN A 52 -12.83 -1.31 0.67
N GLY A 53 -12.25 -0.67 -0.34
CA GLY A 53 -11.78 -1.38 -1.52
C GLY A 53 -10.39 -0.98 -2.00
N LYS A 54 -9.76 -1.89 -2.73
CA LYS A 54 -8.39 -1.77 -3.24
C LYS A 54 -8.37 -0.95 -4.53
N VAL A 55 -7.64 0.17 -4.52
CA VAL A 55 -7.39 1.02 -5.71
C VAL A 55 -6.05 0.72 -6.36
N ALA A 56 -5.06 0.27 -5.58
CA ALA A 56 -3.76 -0.10 -6.12
C ALA A 56 -3.11 -1.21 -5.29
N GLY A 57 -2.20 -1.95 -5.91
CA GLY A 57 -1.31 -2.89 -5.26
C GLY A 57 0.13 -2.58 -5.59
N ILE A 58 1.02 -2.74 -4.61
CA ILE A 58 2.45 -2.48 -4.73
C ILE A 58 3.21 -3.76 -4.44
N LEU A 59 4.15 -4.09 -5.30
CA LEU A 59 5.12 -5.15 -5.08
C LEU A 59 6.50 -4.53 -5.01
N CYS A 60 7.21 -4.77 -3.92
CA CYS A 60 8.57 -4.30 -3.73
C CYS A 60 9.50 -5.50 -3.52
N GLU A 61 10.37 -5.74 -4.49
CA GLU A 61 11.33 -6.83 -4.47
C GLU A 61 12.76 -6.29 -4.42
N LEU A 62 13.64 -7.05 -3.78
CA LEU A 62 15.06 -6.73 -3.70
C LEU A 62 15.83 -7.67 -4.61
N VAL A 63 16.57 -7.10 -5.54
CA VAL A 63 17.38 -7.86 -6.52
C VAL A 63 18.83 -7.38 -6.47
N ARG A 64 19.76 -8.31 -6.65
CA ARG A 64 21.16 -7.96 -6.90
C ARG A 64 21.42 -8.02 -8.40
N ASN A 65 22.00 -6.96 -8.93
CA ASN A 65 22.42 -6.95 -10.32
C ASN A 65 23.73 -7.77 -10.50
N ARG A 66 24.20 -7.90 -11.74
CA ARG A 66 25.45 -8.65 -12.05
C ARG A 66 26.70 -8.08 -11.37
N ALA A 67 26.69 -6.84 -10.95
CA ALA A 67 27.76 -6.19 -10.17
C ALA A 67 27.50 -6.27 -8.65
N TYR A 68 26.61 -7.17 -8.20
CA TYR A 68 26.21 -7.36 -6.79
C TYR A 68 25.64 -6.12 -6.11
N ARG A 69 25.25 -5.10 -6.86
CA ARG A 69 24.57 -3.92 -6.30
C ARG A 69 23.11 -4.26 -6.03
N LEU A 70 22.64 -3.81 -4.86
CA LEU A 70 21.27 -4.02 -4.44
C LEU A 70 20.35 -3.00 -5.15
N HIS A 71 19.24 -3.50 -5.67
CA HIS A 71 18.20 -2.69 -6.30
C HIS A 71 16.86 -2.99 -5.63
N ALA A 72 16.04 -1.96 -5.45
CA ALA A 72 14.61 -2.13 -5.26
C ALA A 72 13.95 -2.18 -6.64
N VAL A 73 13.17 -3.22 -6.89
CA VAL A 73 12.27 -3.33 -8.04
C VAL A 73 10.86 -3.14 -7.52
N VAL A 74 10.25 -2.02 -7.85
CA VAL A 74 8.93 -1.65 -7.37
C VAL A 74 7.93 -1.70 -8.51
N GLY A 75 7.01 -2.64 -8.44
CA GLY A 75 5.83 -2.72 -9.30
C GLY A 75 4.63 -2.07 -8.64
N ILE A 76 3.87 -1.27 -9.36
CA ILE A 76 2.59 -0.72 -8.90
C ILE A 76 1.53 -0.82 -9.99
N GLY A 77 0.36 -1.35 -9.62
CA GLY A 77 -0.83 -1.34 -10.45
C GLY A 77 -1.91 -0.47 -9.85
N VAL A 78 -2.41 0.53 -10.60
CA VAL A 78 -3.46 1.45 -10.15
C VAL A 78 -4.69 1.32 -11.03
N ASN A 79 -5.85 1.09 -10.43
CA ASN A 79 -7.13 1.10 -11.10
C ASN A 79 -7.57 2.56 -11.33
N MET A 80 -7.37 3.09 -12.53
CA MET A 80 -7.81 4.45 -12.87
C MET A 80 -9.33 4.53 -12.94
N CYS A 81 -9.94 3.61 -13.69
CA CYS A 81 -11.39 3.47 -13.84
C CYS A 81 -11.73 1.99 -13.87
N LEU A 82 -12.85 1.62 -13.26
CA LEU A 82 -13.43 0.28 -13.42
C LEU A 82 -14.31 0.27 -14.68
N GLY A 83 -14.23 -0.80 -15.46
CA GLY A 83 -15.11 -0.96 -16.61
C GLY A 83 -16.42 -1.64 -16.21
N ASP A 84 -17.41 -1.61 -17.11
CA ASP A 84 -18.73 -2.23 -16.92
C ASP A 84 -18.69 -3.76 -16.83
N LYS A 85 -17.60 -4.37 -17.26
CA LYS A 85 -17.37 -5.81 -17.10
C LYS A 85 -16.96 -6.04 -15.65
N GLY A 86 -17.90 -6.57 -14.88
CA GLY A 86 -17.78 -6.80 -13.45
C GLY A 86 -16.35 -7.11 -12.97
N VAL A 87 -15.98 -6.47 -11.89
CA VAL A 87 -14.71 -6.74 -11.22
C VAL A 87 -14.70 -8.23 -10.86
N PRO A 88 -13.59 -8.96 -11.09
CA PRO A 88 -13.48 -10.33 -10.60
C PRO A 88 -13.87 -10.36 -9.12
N THR A 89 -14.74 -11.30 -8.75
CA THR A 89 -15.12 -11.52 -7.36
C THR A 89 -13.89 -11.95 -6.57
N THR A 90 -13.16 -10.98 -6.06
CA THR A 90 -12.06 -11.18 -5.11
C THR A 90 -12.60 -10.90 -3.71
N ASP A 91 -11.96 -11.45 -2.68
CA ASP A 91 -12.32 -11.22 -1.28
C ASP A 91 -12.29 -9.72 -0.88
N VAL A 92 -11.69 -8.88 -1.72
CA VAL A 92 -11.57 -7.43 -1.55
C VAL A 92 -12.14 -6.72 -2.77
N PRO A 93 -13.12 -5.82 -2.61
CA PRO A 93 -13.67 -5.04 -3.71
C PRO A 93 -12.56 -4.22 -4.38
N ALA A 94 -12.57 -4.16 -5.71
CA ALA A 94 -11.74 -3.21 -6.43
C ALA A 94 -12.42 -1.84 -6.44
N MET A 95 -11.59 -0.78 -6.27
CA MET A 95 -12.03 0.61 -6.36
C MET A 95 -11.28 1.32 -7.49
N ALA A 96 -11.91 2.34 -8.06
CA ALA A 96 -11.31 3.23 -9.04
C ALA A 96 -10.71 4.46 -8.37
N LEU A 97 -9.60 4.96 -8.90
CA LEU A 97 -8.99 6.21 -8.47
C LEU A 97 -9.87 7.42 -8.85
N LEU A 98 -10.46 7.36 -10.05
CA LEU A 98 -11.33 8.42 -10.58
C LEU A 98 -12.78 8.12 -10.23
N ALA A 99 -13.48 9.11 -9.65
CA ALA A 99 -14.90 8.99 -9.31
C ALA A 99 -15.80 8.96 -10.55
N GLN A 100 -15.36 9.58 -11.64
CA GLN A 100 -16.08 9.62 -12.91
C GLN A 100 -15.15 9.26 -14.06
N LEU A 101 -15.69 8.62 -15.09
CA LEU A 101 -14.93 8.28 -16.30
C LEU A 101 -14.75 9.54 -17.15
N PRO A 102 -13.52 10.03 -17.34
CA PRO A 102 -13.26 11.15 -18.25
C PRO A 102 -13.32 10.70 -19.72
N ASP A 103 -13.28 11.64 -20.65
CA ASP A 103 -13.11 11.30 -22.06
C ASP A 103 -11.76 10.58 -22.30
N ALA A 104 -11.64 9.91 -23.45
CA ALA A 104 -10.47 9.08 -23.76
C ALA A 104 -9.15 9.86 -23.75
N ARG A 105 -9.17 11.12 -24.22
CA ARG A 105 -7.97 11.98 -24.25
C ARG A 105 -7.58 12.42 -22.85
N GLN A 106 -8.52 12.86 -22.05
CA GLN A 106 -8.30 13.23 -20.66
C GLN A 106 -7.79 12.04 -19.85
N LEU A 107 -8.37 10.86 -20.04
CA LEU A 107 -7.94 9.64 -19.36
C LEU A 107 -6.49 9.30 -19.69
N GLU A 108 -6.08 9.41 -20.95
CA GLU A 108 -4.69 9.13 -21.35
C GLU A 108 -3.70 10.12 -20.71
N VAL A 109 -4.02 11.41 -20.71
CA VAL A 109 -3.22 12.43 -20.03
C VAL A 109 -3.09 12.13 -18.53
N LEU A 110 -4.20 11.76 -17.87
CA LEU A 110 -4.20 11.41 -16.45
C LEU A 110 -3.35 10.17 -16.17
N ARG A 111 -3.43 9.14 -17.02
CA ARG A 111 -2.61 7.92 -16.90
C ARG A 111 -1.12 8.24 -16.97
N VAL A 112 -0.70 9.03 -17.96
CA VAL A 112 0.70 9.42 -18.14
C VAL A 112 1.19 10.24 -16.94
N ARG A 113 0.42 11.23 -16.50
CA ARG A 113 0.77 12.05 -15.32
C ARG A 113 0.84 11.21 -14.05
N THR A 114 -0.09 10.29 -13.84
CA THR A 114 -0.09 9.38 -12.70
C THR A 114 1.15 8.49 -12.72
N ALA A 115 1.48 7.89 -13.85
CA ALA A 115 2.67 7.05 -13.98
C ALA A 115 3.96 7.84 -13.72
N ALA A 116 4.08 9.05 -14.27
CA ALA A 116 5.22 9.93 -14.05
C ALA A 116 5.37 10.35 -12.58
N GLY A 117 4.27 10.75 -11.92
CA GLY A 117 4.27 11.14 -10.51
C GLY A 117 4.65 9.99 -9.58
N LEU A 118 4.10 8.80 -9.83
CA LEU A 118 4.43 7.58 -9.08
C LEU A 118 5.91 7.20 -9.30
N GLY A 119 6.40 7.20 -10.53
CA GLY A 119 7.79 6.90 -10.86
C GLY A 119 8.76 7.81 -10.14
N ALA A 120 8.54 9.12 -10.20
CA ALA A 120 9.35 10.13 -9.52
C ALA A 120 9.31 9.95 -7.98
N SER A 121 8.15 9.62 -7.40
CA SER A 121 8.00 9.38 -5.96
C SER A 121 8.75 8.14 -5.51
N ILE A 122 8.64 7.02 -6.24
CA ILE A 122 9.36 5.78 -5.98
C ILE A 122 10.86 6.01 -6.04
N GLU A 123 11.35 6.64 -7.12
CA GLU A 123 12.77 6.93 -7.30
C GLU A 123 13.32 7.80 -6.17
N ARG A 124 12.63 8.89 -5.83
CA ARG A 124 13.02 9.80 -4.76
C ARG A 124 13.11 9.09 -3.41
N ILE A 125 12.15 8.22 -3.09
CA ILE A 125 12.13 7.48 -1.83
C ILE A 125 13.25 6.44 -1.79
N CYS A 126 13.42 5.64 -2.82
CA CYS A 126 14.46 4.60 -2.87
C CYS A 126 15.87 5.22 -2.80
N ASN A 127 16.13 6.34 -3.50
CA ASN A 127 17.42 7.02 -3.48
C ASN A 127 17.78 7.63 -2.10
N ARG A 128 16.77 7.93 -1.27
CA ARG A 128 16.94 8.58 0.05
C ARG A 128 16.61 7.67 1.21
N TYR A 129 16.27 6.42 0.94
CA TYR A 129 15.78 5.53 1.97
C TYR A 129 16.74 5.39 3.15
N SER A 130 16.19 5.51 4.34
CA SER A 130 16.86 5.25 5.61
C SER A 130 15.83 4.73 6.62
N ARG A 131 16.28 4.01 7.64
CA ARG A 131 15.39 3.52 8.71
C ARG A 131 14.61 4.63 9.42
N SER A 132 15.16 5.83 9.52
CA SER A 132 14.45 6.97 10.12
C SER A 132 13.18 7.35 9.38
N MET A 133 13.05 7.01 8.09
CA MET A 133 11.82 7.25 7.33
C MET A 133 10.66 6.38 7.82
N VAL A 134 10.93 5.17 8.30
CA VAL A 134 9.90 4.29 8.90
C VAL A 134 9.38 4.91 10.19
N LYS A 135 10.27 5.47 11.03
CA LYS A 135 9.87 6.20 12.23
C LYS A 135 9.02 7.42 11.91
N GLY A 136 9.40 8.24 10.93
CA GLY A 136 8.59 9.36 10.47
C GLY A 136 7.24 8.95 9.88
N LEU A 137 7.17 7.74 9.29
CA LEU A 137 5.91 7.16 8.84
C LEU A 137 5.03 6.73 10.03
N GLN A 138 5.63 6.14 11.07
CA GLN A 138 4.94 5.72 12.28
C GLN A 138 4.22 6.88 12.96
N GLU A 139 4.86 8.06 13.05
CA GLU A 139 4.30 9.26 13.68
C GLU A 139 3.01 9.76 12.99
N ARG A 140 2.85 9.49 11.70
CA ARG A 140 1.69 9.90 10.88
C ARG A 140 0.85 8.74 10.36
N TRP A 141 1.08 7.52 10.88
CA TRP A 141 0.42 6.31 10.41
C TRP A 141 -1.11 6.41 10.46
N SER A 142 -1.66 6.97 11.53
CA SER A 142 -3.12 7.13 11.68
C SER A 142 -3.80 7.91 10.55
N GLN A 143 -3.06 8.81 9.88
CA GLN A 143 -3.58 9.58 8.74
C GLN A 143 -3.54 8.77 7.43
N LEU A 144 -2.71 7.74 7.38
CA LEU A 144 -2.48 6.90 6.20
C LEU A 144 -3.19 5.56 6.28
N ASP A 145 -3.45 5.04 7.48
CA ASP A 145 -3.98 3.69 7.68
C ASP A 145 -5.42 3.55 7.16
N ALA A 146 -5.60 2.73 6.14
CA ALA A 146 -6.92 2.39 5.61
C ALA A 146 -7.79 1.60 6.62
N LEU A 147 -7.17 1.03 7.65
CA LEU A 147 -7.80 0.19 8.66
C LEU A 147 -7.87 0.86 10.05
N ALA A 148 -7.55 2.15 10.13
CA ALA A 148 -7.68 2.90 11.38
C ALA A 148 -9.10 2.74 11.97
N ASP A 149 -9.15 2.47 13.27
CA ASP A 149 -10.40 2.29 14.04
C ASP A 149 -11.31 1.12 13.60
N LYS A 150 -10.86 0.27 12.67
CA LYS A 150 -11.63 -0.89 12.22
C LYS A 150 -11.28 -2.14 13.00
N THR A 151 -12.32 -2.95 13.29
CA THR A 151 -12.10 -4.34 13.68
C THR A 151 -11.66 -5.13 12.45
N VAL A 152 -10.61 -5.91 12.60
CA VAL A 152 -9.99 -6.64 11.50
C VAL A 152 -9.81 -8.12 11.84
N GLU A 153 -9.76 -8.92 10.80
CA GLU A 153 -9.30 -10.30 10.85
C GLU A 153 -7.91 -10.38 10.26
N LEU A 154 -7.02 -11.01 11.01
CA LEU A 154 -5.63 -11.26 10.64
C LEU A 154 -5.44 -12.76 10.42
N THR A 155 -5.04 -13.15 9.22
CA THR A 155 -4.70 -14.54 8.89
C THR A 155 -3.18 -14.64 8.78
N LEU A 156 -2.58 -15.46 9.64
CA LEU A 156 -1.14 -15.71 9.67
C LEU A 156 -0.72 -16.71 8.58
N PRO A 157 0.55 -16.78 8.20
CA PRO A 157 1.07 -17.81 7.29
C PRO A 157 0.84 -19.25 7.78
N SER A 158 0.73 -19.45 9.09
CA SER A 158 0.38 -20.74 9.71
C SER A 158 -1.08 -21.18 9.47
N GLY A 159 -1.94 -20.26 8.97
CA GLY A 159 -3.39 -20.46 8.88
C GLY A 159 -4.15 -20.04 10.15
N GLU A 160 -3.47 -19.64 11.22
CA GLU A 160 -4.13 -19.11 12.43
C GLU A 160 -4.87 -17.83 12.08
N ILE A 161 -6.10 -17.69 12.59
CA ILE A 161 -6.94 -16.52 12.39
C ILE A 161 -7.10 -15.79 13.73
N LEU A 162 -6.83 -14.50 13.74
CA LEU A 162 -6.97 -13.63 14.89
C LEU A 162 -7.96 -12.50 14.57
N GLN A 163 -8.74 -12.12 15.56
CA GLN A 163 -9.61 -10.94 15.46
C GLN A 163 -9.18 -9.88 16.46
N GLY A 164 -9.21 -8.63 16.04
CA GLY A 164 -8.75 -7.50 16.84
C GLY A 164 -8.76 -6.20 16.05
N ARG A 165 -7.82 -5.32 16.36
CA ARG A 165 -7.66 -4.04 15.66
C ARG A 165 -6.19 -3.73 15.42
N THR A 166 -5.91 -2.90 14.41
CA THR A 166 -4.57 -2.36 14.18
C THR A 166 -4.23 -1.30 15.24
N ALA A 167 -2.96 -1.22 15.60
CA ALA A 167 -2.44 -0.24 16.55
C ALA A 167 -1.22 0.53 15.98
N GLY A 168 -1.12 0.55 14.65
CA GLY A 168 -0.01 1.19 13.95
C GLY A 168 1.04 0.21 13.45
N ILE A 169 2.24 0.72 13.26
CA ILE A 169 3.40 -0.04 12.82
C ILE A 169 4.57 0.14 13.80
N SER A 170 5.48 -0.83 13.86
CA SER A 170 6.72 -0.75 14.61
C SER A 170 7.78 0.07 13.89
N ASP A 171 8.93 0.30 14.55
CA ASP A 171 10.13 0.93 13.97
C ASP A 171 10.70 0.14 12.77
N GLY A 172 10.39 -1.15 12.67
CA GLY A 172 10.77 -2.02 11.55
C GLY A 172 9.72 -2.11 10.44
N GLY A 173 8.52 -1.55 10.66
CA GLY A 173 7.40 -1.62 9.73
C GLY A 173 6.50 -2.84 9.93
N GLU A 174 6.70 -3.64 11.00
CA GLU A 174 5.77 -4.71 11.35
C GLU A 174 4.43 -4.12 11.82
N LEU A 175 3.36 -4.85 11.56
CA LEU A 175 2.03 -4.48 12.04
C LEU A 175 1.93 -4.63 13.56
N LEU A 176 1.50 -3.59 14.24
CA LEU A 176 1.07 -3.66 15.64
C LEU A 176 -0.43 -3.99 15.67
N PHE A 177 -0.78 -5.05 16.40
CA PHE A 177 -2.13 -5.59 16.45
C PHE A 177 -2.54 -5.82 17.90
N ILE A 178 -3.73 -5.35 18.27
CA ILE A 178 -4.33 -5.59 19.58
C ILE A 178 -5.35 -6.71 19.42
N ASP A 179 -5.08 -7.85 20.08
CA ASP A 179 -5.97 -9.01 20.04
C ASP A 179 -7.22 -8.81 20.93
N ALA A 180 -8.15 -9.77 20.86
CA ALA A 180 -9.39 -9.74 21.64
C ALA A 180 -9.19 -9.73 23.17
N LEU A 181 -7.99 -10.09 23.65
CA LEU A 181 -7.61 -10.05 25.07
C LEU A 181 -6.91 -8.74 25.45
N GLY A 182 -6.82 -7.78 24.53
CA GLY A 182 -6.16 -6.49 24.75
C GLY A 182 -4.63 -6.56 24.70
N ARG A 183 -4.02 -7.66 24.26
CA ARG A 183 -2.57 -7.81 24.18
C ARG A 183 -2.07 -7.28 22.84
N THR A 184 -1.03 -6.46 22.88
CA THR A 184 -0.34 -6.00 21.68
C THR A 184 0.59 -7.09 21.16
N ARG A 185 0.42 -7.45 19.89
CA ARG A 185 1.27 -8.41 19.16
C ARG A 185 1.85 -7.73 17.92
N MET A 186 2.97 -8.23 17.43
CA MET A 186 3.69 -7.68 16.29
C MET A 186 3.82 -8.74 15.19
N PHE A 187 3.54 -8.36 13.95
CA PHE A 187 3.54 -9.27 12.81
C PHE A 187 4.30 -8.68 11.62
N ALA A 188 5.30 -9.42 11.13
CA ALA A 188 6.06 -9.07 9.93
C ALA A 188 5.34 -9.48 8.64
N ASP A 189 4.50 -10.51 8.70
CA ASP A 189 3.72 -11.05 7.57
C ASP A 189 2.38 -11.55 8.05
N ALA A 190 1.32 -11.12 7.40
CA ALA A 190 -0.05 -11.61 7.58
C ALA A 190 -0.97 -11.07 6.46
N ARG A 191 -2.07 -11.78 6.22
CA ARG A 191 -3.19 -11.22 5.46
C ARG A 191 -4.16 -10.54 6.42
N ILE A 192 -4.52 -9.31 6.15
CA ILE A 192 -5.43 -8.52 6.99
C ILE A 192 -6.64 -8.07 6.18
N ARG A 193 -7.84 -8.16 6.76
CA ARG A 193 -9.08 -7.67 6.17
C ARG A 193 -9.99 -7.05 7.24
N PRO A 194 -10.76 -6.00 6.89
CA PRO A 194 -11.74 -5.45 7.81
C PRO A 194 -12.88 -6.45 8.01
N LEU A 195 -13.37 -6.52 9.25
CA LEU A 195 -14.64 -7.16 9.54
C LEU A 195 -15.74 -6.12 9.31
N LEU A 196 -16.45 -6.25 8.17
CA LEU A 196 -17.52 -5.34 7.82
C LEU A 196 -18.68 -5.50 8.82
N THR A 197 -19.08 -4.41 9.43
CA THR A 197 -20.30 -4.36 10.24
C THR A 197 -21.53 -4.51 9.34
N ASN A 198 -22.68 -4.92 9.92
CA ASN A 198 -23.92 -5.08 9.14
C ASN A 198 -24.40 -3.79 8.45
N ARG A 199 -23.91 -2.62 8.87
CA ARG A 199 -24.20 -1.31 8.24
C ARG A 199 -23.34 -1.05 7.00
N GLU A 200 -22.22 -1.72 6.83
CA GLU A 200 -21.27 -1.54 5.70
C GLU A 200 -21.47 -2.60 4.59
N LYS A 201 -22.44 -3.51 4.78
CA LYS A 201 -22.81 -4.56 3.81
C LYS A 201 -23.96 -4.14 2.89
N GLN A 202 -24.55 -2.96 3.10
CA GLN A 202 -25.61 -2.36 2.27
C GLN A 202 -25.02 -1.29 1.35
#